data_88857d5d1e9a23d41bc252d67a470be5
#
_entry.id   88857d5d1e9a23d41bc252d67a470be5
#
_cell.length_a   1.000
_cell.length_b   1.000
_cell.length_c   1.000
_cell.angle_alpha   90.00
_cell.angle_beta   90.00
_cell.angle_gamma   90.00
#
_symmetry.space_group_name_H-M   'P 1'
#
loop_
_entity.id
_entity.type
_entity.pdbx_description
1 polymer ?
#
loop_
_entity_poly.entity_id
_entity_poly.type
_entity_poly.pdbx_seq_one_letter_code
_entity_poly.pdbx_strand_id
1 'polypeptide(L)'
;MIFFFGSSHAAHHLALAAVKRGNEVTFNVRQADILFVSEDTPTDLSGKRNLEPIYDLIEHARGFDKPIVLTSQVPPGFTRALGIVNIHHQAETLRIKDAEERAYSPDYIAVGGESDLHPTYIKYLYSFDCPVLRMTWEDAEMSKIAVNMFLAAQVEATNKLSAAANKVGANWEMVAHALALDKRIGGHAYLTPGRWEDSKHLYRDFVTLEEICQ
;
A
#
# COMPACT_ATOMS: atom_id res chain seq x y z
N MET A 1 -10.99 5.80 -20.13
CA MET A 1 -11.64 6.25 -18.87
C MET A 1 -11.40 5.25 -17.74
N ILE A 2 -11.28 5.70 -16.53
CA ILE A 2 -11.07 4.89 -15.32
C ILE A 2 -12.32 4.96 -14.45
N PHE A 3 -12.73 3.82 -13.88
CA PHE A 3 -13.77 3.78 -12.87
C PHE A 3 -13.20 3.21 -11.56
N PHE A 4 -13.55 3.79 -10.42
CA PHE A 4 -13.12 3.34 -9.09
C PHE A 4 -14.30 2.70 -8.35
N PHE A 5 -14.15 1.41 -8.02
CA PHE A 5 -15.01 0.71 -7.07
C PHE A 5 -14.44 0.83 -5.66
N GLY A 6 -15.32 1.01 -4.68
CA GLY A 6 -15.00 1.12 -3.28
C GLY A 6 -15.18 2.52 -2.72
N SER A 7 -15.21 2.58 -1.41
CA SER A 7 -15.46 3.81 -0.64
C SER A 7 -14.31 4.16 0.30
N SER A 8 -13.20 3.43 0.21
CA SER A 8 -12.04 3.61 1.07
C SER A 8 -11.40 4.98 0.92
N HIS A 9 -10.67 5.41 1.94
CA HIS A 9 -9.85 6.60 1.89
C HIS A 9 -8.85 6.55 0.71
N ALA A 10 -8.29 5.38 0.43
CA ALA A 10 -7.39 5.19 -0.71
C ALA A 10 -8.12 5.38 -2.05
N ALA A 11 -9.33 4.81 -2.23
CA ALA A 11 -10.13 4.99 -3.44
C ALA A 11 -10.33 6.47 -3.77
N HIS A 12 -10.71 7.25 -2.76
CA HIS A 12 -10.96 8.70 -2.91
C HIS A 12 -9.70 9.45 -3.39
N HIS A 13 -8.56 9.25 -2.72
CA HIS A 13 -7.33 9.96 -3.05
C HIS A 13 -6.72 9.52 -4.38
N LEU A 14 -6.79 8.23 -4.73
CA LEU A 14 -6.33 7.72 -6.02
C LEU A 14 -7.18 8.28 -7.18
N ALA A 15 -8.51 8.36 -7.01
CA ALA A 15 -9.39 8.95 -8.02
C ALA A 15 -9.11 10.45 -8.22
N LEU A 16 -8.95 11.21 -7.13
CA LEU A 16 -8.57 12.63 -7.21
C LEU A 16 -7.21 12.82 -7.88
N ALA A 17 -6.22 12.01 -7.52
CA ALA A 17 -4.90 12.06 -8.14
C ALA A 17 -4.96 11.75 -9.63
N ALA A 18 -5.74 10.73 -10.04
CA ALA A 18 -5.96 10.41 -11.45
C ALA A 18 -6.49 11.61 -12.24
N VAL A 19 -7.52 12.30 -11.72
CA VAL A 19 -8.07 13.51 -12.35
C VAL A 19 -7.05 14.64 -12.41
N LYS A 20 -6.36 14.94 -11.30
CA LYS A 20 -5.33 15.99 -11.24
C LYS A 20 -4.16 15.72 -12.19
N ARG A 21 -3.88 14.46 -12.51
CA ARG A 21 -2.86 14.02 -13.48
C ARG A 21 -3.36 13.93 -14.91
N GLY A 22 -4.58 14.44 -15.18
CA GLY A 22 -5.15 14.52 -16.53
C GLY A 22 -5.71 13.20 -17.06
N ASN A 23 -5.99 12.23 -16.18
CA ASN A 23 -6.68 11.01 -16.57
C ASN A 23 -8.20 11.23 -16.57
N GLU A 24 -8.88 10.57 -17.49
CA GLU A 24 -10.34 10.60 -17.58
C GLU A 24 -10.95 9.61 -16.60
N VAL A 25 -11.65 10.12 -15.58
CA VAL A 25 -12.40 9.31 -14.60
C VAL A 25 -13.89 9.43 -14.91
N THR A 26 -14.61 8.31 -14.86
CA THR A 26 -16.06 8.25 -15.12
C THR A 26 -16.81 7.73 -13.90
N PHE A 27 -18.06 8.17 -13.73
CA PHE A 27 -19.01 7.62 -12.76
C PHE A 27 -19.93 6.55 -13.35
N ASN A 28 -19.74 6.23 -14.64
CA ASN A 28 -20.48 5.16 -15.31
C ASN A 28 -19.53 4.01 -15.66
N VAL A 29 -19.62 2.92 -14.92
CA VAL A 29 -18.77 1.74 -15.08
C VAL A 29 -18.77 1.17 -16.50
N ARG A 30 -19.89 1.30 -17.24
CA ARG A 30 -19.99 0.81 -18.62
C ARG A 30 -19.10 1.60 -19.59
N GLN A 31 -18.81 2.87 -19.29
CA GLN A 31 -17.95 3.74 -20.11
C GLN A 31 -16.45 3.59 -19.77
N ALA A 32 -16.13 2.94 -18.66
CA ALA A 32 -14.75 2.73 -18.28
C ALA A 32 -14.04 1.73 -19.20
N ASP A 33 -12.75 1.93 -19.42
CA ASP A 33 -11.86 0.96 -20.08
C ASP A 33 -11.17 0.06 -19.05
N ILE A 34 -11.03 0.52 -17.81
CA ILE A 34 -10.37 -0.18 -16.72
C ILE A 34 -11.05 0.14 -15.38
N LEU A 35 -11.05 -0.83 -14.48
CA LEU A 35 -11.71 -0.76 -13.19
C LEU A 35 -10.68 -0.84 -12.06
N PHE A 36 -10.65 0.16 -11.19
CA PHE A 36 -9.90 0.12 -9.95
C PHE A 36 -10.80 -0.39 -8.82
N VAL A 37 -10.32 -1.38 -8.08
CA VAL A 37 -10.98 -1.89 -6.87
C VAL A 37 -10.13 -1.48 -5.68
N SER A 38 -10.69 -0.61 -4.84
CA SER A 38 -9.99 -0.03 -3.69
C SER A 38 -10.92 0.05 -2.48
N GLU A 39 -10.87 -0.94 -1.62
CA GLU A 39 -11.67 -0.97 -0.39
C GLU A 39 -10.79 -1.33 0.81
N ASP A 40 -11.19 -0.91 1.99
CA ASP A 40 -10.49 -1.26 3.22
C ASP A 40 -10.70 -2.75 3.55
N THR A 41 -9.71 -3.32 4.21
CA THR A 41 -9.79 -4.67 4.80
C THR A 41 -9.99 -4.54 6.31
N PRO A 42 -11.23 -4.56 6.81
CA PRO A 42 -11.51 -4.47 8.24
C PRO A 42 -10.71 -5.51 9.00
N THR A 43 -10.14 -5.11 10.13
CA THR A 43 -9.27 -5.96 10.93
C THR A 43 -9.86 -6.12 12.32
N ASP A 44 -9.95 -7.34 12.80
CA ASP A 44 -10.40 -7.63 14.16
C ASP A 44 -9.32 -7.35 15.22
N LEU A 45 -9.64 -7.61 16.48
CA LEU A 45 -8.70 -7.38 17.60
C LEU A 45 -7.51 -8.35 17.59
N SER A 46 -7.60 -9.47 16.88
CA SER A 46 -6.50 -10.42 16.70
C SER A 46 -5.55 -10.03 15.55
N GLY A 47 -5.87 -8.98 14.79
CA GLY A 47 -5.13 -8.57 13.62
C GLY A 47 -5.53 -9.28 12.32
N LYS A 48 -6.53 -10.15 12.36
CA LYS A 48 -7.01 -10.88 11.19
C LYS A 48 -7.87 -10.00 10.29
N ARG A 49 -7.57 -10.04 8.98
CA ARG A 49 -8.31 -9.28 7.95
C ARG A 49 -9.63 -9.93 7.61
N ASN A 50 -10.67 -9.11 7.40
CA ASN A 50 -11.86 -9.54 6.67
C ASN A 50 -11.69 -9.14 5.19
N LEU A 51 -11.63 -10.14 4.31
CA LEU A 51 -11.46 -9.95 2.85
C LEU A 51 -12.79 -10.04 2.08
N GLU A 52 -13.90 -10.33 2.75
CA GLU A 52 -15.23 -10.43 2.09
C GLU A 52 -15.60 -9.17 1.30
N PRO A 53 -15.43 -7.93 1.83
CA PRO A 53 -15.74 -6.73 1.05
C PRO A 53 -14.95 -6.63 -0.25
N ILE A 54 -13.72 -7.15 -0.27
CA ILE A 54 -12.88 -7.16 -1.47
C ILE A 54 -13.37 -8.20 -2.48
N TYR A 55 -13.73 -9.40 -2.01
CA TYR A 55 -14.31 -10.43 -2.88
C TYR A 55 -15.59 -9.95 -3.55
N ASP A 56 -16.51 -9.33 -2.79
CA ASP A 56 -17.77 -8.81 -3.31
C ASP A 56 -17.55 -7.77 -4.41
N LEU A 57 -16.63 -6.83 -4.21
CA LEU A 57 -16.31 -5.81 -5.20
C LEU A 57 -15.62 -6.39 -6.44
N ILE A 58 -14.74 -7.37 -6.28
CA ILE A 58 -14.08 -8.04 -7.40
C ILE A 58 -15.08 -8.82 -8.24
N GLU A 59 -15.99 -9.58 -7.61
CA GLU A 59 -17.04 -10.30 -8.33
C GLU A 59 -17.98 -9.34 -9.07
N HIS A 60 -18.30 -8.20 -8.46
CA HIS A 60 -19.08 -7.17 -9.14
C HIS A 60 -18.32 -6.58 -10.35
N ALA A 61 -17.04 -6.22 -10.17
CA ALA A 61 -16.19 -5.68 -11.24
C ALA A 61 -16.00 -6.68 -12.39
N ARG A 62 -15.85 -7.96 -12.08
CA ARG A 62 -15.70 -9.06 -13.04
C ARG A 62 -16.89 -9.19 -14.01
N GLY A 63 -18.10 -8.84 -13.55
CA GLY A 63 -19.31 -8.83 -14.39
C GLY A 63 -19.27 -7.86 -15.57
N PHE A 64 -18.29 -6.94 -15.62
CA PHE A 64 -18.13 -5.99 -16.73
C PHE A 64 -17.11 -6.41 -17.80
N ASP A 65 -16.41 -7.55 -17.63
CA ASP A 65 -15.41 -8.08 -18.56
C ASP A 65 -14.34 -7.02 -18.95
N LYS A 66 -13.79 -6.33 -17.96
CA LYS A 66 -12.78 -5.27 -18.12
C LYS A 66 -11.55 -5.57 -17.26
N PRO A 67 -10.36 -5.07 -17.66
CA PRO A 67 -9.18 -5.17 -16.81
C PRO A 67 -9.42 -4.55 -15.43
N ILE A 68 -8.94 -5.23 -14.39
CA ILE A 68 -9.09 -4.81 -12.99
C ILE A 68 -7.72 -4.41 -12.43
N VAL A 69 -7.67 -3.32 -11.69
CA VAL A 69 -6.52 -2.94 -10.85
C VAL A 69 -6.98 -2.99 -9.38
N LEU A 70 -6.50 -3.99 -8.67
CA LEU A 70 -6.73 -4.13 -7.22
C LEU A 70 -5.72 -3.29 -6.47
N THR A 71 -6.18 -2.33 -5.66
CA THR A 71 -5.33 -1.49 -4.80
C THR A 71 -5.56 -1.74 -3.31
N SER A 72 -6.54 -2.56 -2.97
CA SER A 72 -6.78 -2.98 -1.58
C SER A 72 -5.58 -3.77 -1.05
N GLN A 73 -5.25 -3.56 0.22
CA GLN A 73 -4.15 -4.26 0.84
C GLN A 73 -4.57 -5.69 1.22
N VAL A 74 -4.07 -6.67 0.48
CA VAL A 74 -4.38 -8.10 0.61
C VAL A 74 -3.14 -8.92 0.96
N PRO A 75 -3.28 -10.14 1.51
CA PRO A 75 -2.14 -11.04 1.74
C PRO A 75 -1.48 -11.50 0.43
N PRO A 76 -0.17 -11.81 0.43
CA PRO A 76 0.52 -12.40 -0.72
C PRO A 76 -0.15 -13.69 -1.22
N GLY A 77 -0.33 -13.77 -2.53
CA GLY A 77 -1.02 -14.88 -3.21
C GLY A 77 -2.53 -14.68 -3.37
N PHE A 78 -3.12 -13.64 -2.76
CA PHE A 78 -4.55 -13.36 -2.87
C PHE A 78 -4.98 -13.11 -4.32
N THR A 79 -4.30 -12.21 -5.02
CA THR A 79 -4.68 -11.84 -6.39
C THR A 79 -4.56 -13.03 -7.35
N ARG A 80 -3.52 -13.84 -7.20
CA ARG A 80 -3.36 -15.08 -7.99
C ARG A 80 -4.48 -16.07 -7.72
N ALA A 81 -4.90 -16.25 -6.47
CA ALA A 81 -5.95 -17.17 -6.07
C ALA A 81 -7.33 -16.84 -6.66
N LEU A 82 -7.56 -15.58 -7.09
CA LEU A 82 -8.79 -15.18 -7.79
C LEU A 82 -8.95 -15.84 -9.18
N GLY A 83 -7.85 -16.28 -9.81
CA GLY A 83 -7.89 -16.92 -11.13
C GLY A 83 -8.36 -16.00 -12.26
N ILE A 84 -8.19 -14.68 -12.12
CA ILE A 84 -8.60 -13.67 -13.11
C ILE A 84 -7.38 -13.30 -13.96
N VAL A 85 -7.48 -13.46 -15.28
CA VAL A 85 -6.37 -13.22 -16.21
C VAL A 85 -5.99 -11.74 -16.31
N ASN A 86 -6.99 -10.85 -16.44
CA ASN A 86 -6.77 -9.42 -16.64
C ASN A 86 -6.90 -8.63 -15.33
N ILE A 87 -6.20 -9.09 -14.28
CA ILE A 87 -6.12 -8.37 -13.00
C ILE A 87 -4.68 -7.99 -12.72
N HIS A 88 -4.48 -6.77 -12.24
CA HIS A 88 -3.21 -6.27 -11.72
C HIS A 88 -3.37 -5.89 -10.27
N HIS A 89 -2.33 -6.08 -9.47
CA HIS A 89 -2.28 -5.55 -8.12
C HIS A 89 -1.37 -4.32 -8.09
N GLN A 90 -1.91 -3.16 -7.71
CA GLN A 90 -1.10 -1.97 -7.46
C GLN A 90 -0.97 -1.77 -5.95
N ALA A 91 0.24 -1.97 -5.43
CA ALA A 91 0.50 -1.82 -4.00
C ALA A 91 0.19 -0.38 -3.53
N GLU A 92 -0.71 -0.24 -2.56
CA GLU A 92 -1.11 1.04 -1.98
C GLU A 92 -0.07 1.46 -0.92
N THR A 93 0.48 2.69 -1.04
CA THR A 93 1.51 3.23 -0.15
C THR A 93 1.10 4.51 0.58
N LEU A 94 -0.19 4.85 0.56
CA LEU A 94 -0.71 6.06 1.20
C LEU A 94 -0.60 6.00 2.73
N ARG A 95 -0.47 7.17 3.33
CA ARG A 95 -0.55 7.36 4.77
C ARG A 95 -1.66 8.36 5.05
N ILE A 96 -2.46 8.14 6.10
CA ILE A 96 -3.62 8.98 6.43
C ILE A 96 -3.27 10.48 6.48
N LYS A 97 -2.12 10.82 7.06
CA LYS A 97 -1.72 12.22 7.29
C LYS A 97 -1.32 13.00 6.03
N ASP A 98 -0.90 12.31 4.97
CA ASP A 98 -0.38 12.91 3.74
C ASP A 98 -0.86 12.16 2.48
N ALA A 99 -2.04 11.53 2.56
CA ALA A 99 -2.57 10.67 1.51
C ALA A 99 -2.78 11.40 0.18
N GLU A 100 -3.23 12.65 0.20
CA GLU A 100 -3.44 13.45 -1.02
C GLU A 100 -2.10 13.70 -1.74
N GLU A 101 -1.07 14.12 -1.01
CA GLU A 101 0.26 14.39 -1.56
C GLU A 101 0.87 13.10 -2.13
N ARG A 102 0.83 12.01 -1.36
CA ARG A 102 1.36 10.71 -1.79
C ARG A 102 0.61 10.07 -2.95
N ALA A 103 -0.70 10.26 -3.03
CA ALA A 103 -1.48 9.81 -4.17
C ALA A 103 -1.12 10.60 -5.44
N TYR A 104 -0.86 11.90 -5.31
CA TYR A 104 -0.50 12.77 -6.43
C TYR A 104 0.97 12.64 -6.85
N SER A 105 1.89 12.49 -5.90
CA SER A 105 3.35 12.41 -6.11
C SER A 105 3.92 11.21 -5.34
N PRO A 106 3.62 9.98 -5.77
CA PRO A 106 4.16 8.78 -5.12
C PRO A 106 5.67 8.67 -5.35
N ASP A 107 6.40 8.11 -4.38
CA ASP A 107 7.83 7.82 -4.50
C ASP A 107 8.10 6.76 -5.59
N TYR A 108 7.18 5.83 -5.76
CA TYR A 108 7.14 4.78 -6.79
C TYR A 108 5.73 4.18 -6.89
N ILE A 109 5.46 3.46 -7.98
CA ILE A 109 4.26 2.63 -8.13
C ILE A 109 4.70 1.19 -8.39
N ALA A 110 4.33 0.27 -7.49
CA ALA A 110 4.57 -1.16 -7.67
C ALA A 110 3.33 -1.83 -8.27
N VAL A 111 3.51 -2.52 -9.40
CA VAL A 111 2.44 -3.17 -10.16
C VAL A 111 2.74 -4.65 -10.36
N GLY A 112 1.97 -5.50 -9.71
CA GLY A 112 1.99 -6.95 -9.86
C GLY A 112 1.05 -7.43 -10.96
N GLY A 113 1.50 -8.39 -11.76
CA GLY A 113 0.67 -9.00 -12.78
C GLY A 113 1.48 -9.75 -13.83
N GLU A 114 0.85 -10.71 -14.48
CA GLU A 114 1.47 -11.54 -15.53
C GLU A 114 1.02 -11.14 -16.94
N SER A 115 -0.14 -10.49 -17.07
CA SER A 115 -0.67 -10.02 -18.37
C SER A 115 -0.09 -8.66 -18.77
N ASP A 116 -0.20 -8.35 -20.07
CA ASP A 116 0.11 -7.01 -20.56
C ASP A 116 -0.82 -5.97 -19.96
N LEU A 117 -0.29 -4.78 -19.75
CA LEU A 117 -1.08 -3.67 -19.24
C LEU A 117 -2.01 -3.12 -20.33
N HIS A 118 -3.26 -2.89 -19.95
CA HIS A 118 -4.20 -2.16 -20.83
C HIS A 118 -3.68 -0.73 -21.13
N PRO A 119 -3.83 -0.22 -22.37
CA PRO A 119 -3.34 1.11 -22.75
C PRO A 119 -3.80 2.24 -21.82
N THR A 120 -5.04 2.21 -21.33
CA THR A 120 -5.55 3.20 -20.35
C THR A 120 -4.79 3.13 -19.02
N TYR A 121 -4.39 1.93 -18.57
CA TYR A 121 -3.58 1.77 -17.36
C TYR A 121 -2.15 2.26 -17.57
N ILE A 122 -1.57 1.97 -18.73
CA ILE A 122 -0.26 2.51 -19.13
C ILE A 122 -0.29 4.04 -19.07
N LYS A 123 -1.32 4.67 -19.71
CA LYS A 123 -1.50 6.12 -19.67
C LYS A 123 -1.58 6.65 -18.23
N TYR A 124 -2.34 5.97 -17.37
CA TYR A 124 -2.44 6.33 -15.95
C TYR A 124 -1.08 6.27 -15.26
N LEU A 125 -0.35 5.15 -15.38
CA LEU A 125 0.95 4.97 -14.71
C LEU A 125 1.98 6.01 -15.16
N TYR A 126 2.07 6.30 -16.46
CA TYR A 126 2.99 7.30 -17.00
C TYR A 126 2.54 8.75 -16.79
N SER A 127 1.37 9.00 -16.23
CA SER A 127 0.99 10.35 -15.79
C SER A 127 1.68 10.77 -14.50
N PHE A 128 2.32 9.83 -13.79
CA PHE A 128 3.10 10.09 -12.57
C PHE A 128 4.58 10.21 -12.91
N ASP A 129 5.26 11.15 -12.23
CA ASP A 129 6.70 11.37 -12.37
C ASP A 129 7.47 10.56 -11.31
N CYS A 130 7.37 9.24 -11.41
CA CYS A 130 8.03 8.31 -10.49
C CYS A 130 8.35 6.97 -11.16
N PRO A 131 9.27 6.15 -10.60
CA PRO A 131 9.51 4.80 -11.07
C PRO A 131 8.26 3.92 -11.00
N VAL A 132 7.99 3.17 -12.07
CA VAL A 132 6.97 2.11 -12.11
C VAL A 132 7.68 0.76 -12.07
N LEU A 133 7.47 0.00 -11.00
CA LEU A 133 8.10 -1.29 -10.76
C LEU A 133 7.14 -2.41 -11.17
N ARG A 134 7.46 -3.11 -12.27
CA ARG A 134 6.71 -4.28 -12.74
C ARG A 134 7.26 -5.52 -12.05
N MET A 135 6.36 -6.35 -11.49
CA MET A 135 6.72 -7.53 -10.69
C MET A 135 5.59 -8.56 -10.71
N THR A 136 5.75 -9.70 -10.03
CA THR A 136 4.66 -10.66 -9.84
C THR A 136 3.60 -10.10 -8.89
N TRP A 137 2.41 -10.72 -8.83
CA TRP A 137 1.38 -10.32 -7.88
C TRP A 137 1.89 -10.43 -6.44
N GLU A 138 2.53 -11.55 -6.11
CA GLU A 138 3.08 -11.83 -4.78
C GLU A 138 4.14 -10.81 -4.36
N ASP A 139 5.01 -10.39 -5.30
CA ASP A 139 6.01 -9.37 -5.04
C ASP A 139 5.36 -8.03 -4.67
N ALA A 140 4.33 -7.62 -5.42
CA ALA A 140 3.63 -6.35 -5.17
C ALA A 140 2.85 -6.38 -3.85
N GLU A 141 2.14 -7.48 -3.56
CA GLU A 141 1.42 -7.71 -2.31
C GLU A 141 2.39 -7.74 -1.11
N MET A 142 3.51 -8.47 -1.25
CA MET A 142 4.53 -8.59 -0.20
C MET A 142 5.27 -7.27 0.02
N SER A 143 5.48 -6.45 -1.02
CA SER A 143 6.24 -5.20 -0.92
C SER A 143 5.65 -4.25 0.13
N LYS A 144 4.32 -4.16 0.22
CA LYS A 144 3.64 -3.33 1.22
C LYS A 144 3.82 -3.86 2.63
N ILE A 145 3.68 -5.17 2.83
CA ILE A 145 3.91 -5.83 4.12
C ILE A 145 5.37 -5.62 4.55
N ALA A 146 6.31 -5.82 3.63
CA ALA A 146 7.74 -5.63 3.92
C ALA A 146 8.06 -4.21 4.39
N VAL A 147 7.53 -3.17 3.72
CA VAL A 147 7.69 -1.78 4.17
C VAL A 147 7.18 -1.61 5.60
N ASN A 148 5.99 -2.09 5.91
CA ASN A 148 5.41 -1.95 7.24
C ASN A 148 6.21 -2.70 8.31
N MET A 149 6.74 -3.89 8.00
CA MET A 149 7.58 -4.65 8.94
C MET A 149 8.94 -4.00 9.17
N PHE A 150 9.55 -3.41 8.14
CA PHE A 150 10.77 -2.60 8.33
C PHE A 150 10.52 -1.39 9.22
N LEU A 151 9.38 -0.71 9.07
CA LEU A 151 9.01 0.42 9.93
C LEU A 151 8.79 -0.02 11.39
N ALA A 152 8.12 -1.15 11.62
CA ALA A 152 7.94 -1.73 12.96
C ALA A 152 9.30 -2.07 13.61
N ALA A 153 10.19 -2.73 12.87
CA ALA A 153 11.53 -3.05 13.34
C ALA A 153 12.37 -1.81 13.69
N GLN A 154 12.22 -0.71 12.94
CA GLN A 154 12.86 0.56 13.27
C GLN A 154 12.37 1.12 14.62
N VAL A 155 11.05 1.04 14.88
CA VAL A 155 10.49 1.48 16.18
C VAL A 155 11.03 0.61 17.32
N GLU A 156 11.10 -0.71 17.14
CA GLU A 156 11.69 -1.61 18.16
C GLU A 156 13.14 -1.29 18.45
N ALA A 157 13.97 -1.11 17.41
CA ALA A 157 15.35 -0.72 17.56
C ALA A 157 15.49 0.64 18.27
N THR A 158 14.68 1.61 17.89
CA THR A 158 14.60 2.94 18.49
C THR A 158 14.25 2.86 19.98
N ASN A 159 13.26 2.06 20.36
CA ASN A 159 12.87 1.87 21.76
C ASN A 159 14.03 1.30 22.60
N LYS A 160 14.71 0.26 22.10
CA LYS A 160 15.84 -0.36 22.79
C LYS A 160 17.00 0.61 22.96
N LEU A 161 17.35 1.35 21.90
CA LEU A 161 18.47 2.30 21.92
C LEU A 161 18.17 3.51 22.79
N SER A 162 16.95 4.06 22.75
CA SER A 162 16.51 5.16 23.61
C SER A 162 16.54 4.77 25.09
N ALA A 163 16.06 3.57 25.42
CA ALA A 163 16.13 3.06 26.79
C ALA A 163 17.57 2.88 27.27
N ALA A 164 18.47 2.41 26.40
CA ALA A 164 19.90 2.30 26.74
C ALA A 164 20.56 3.67 26.91
N ALA A 165 20.27 4.65 26.04
CA ALA A 165 20.75 6.02 26.13
C ALA A 165 20.40 6.65 27.51
N ASN A 166 19.13 6.50 27.92
CA ASN A 166 18.66 6.99 29.20
C ASN A 166 19.42 6.37 30.38
N LYS A 167 19.76 5.07 30.33
CA LYS A 167 20.50 4.38 31.40
C LYS A 167 21.93 4.89 31.57
N VAL A 168 22.57 5.38 30.53
CA VAL A 168 23.96 5.90 30.55
C VAL A 168 24.00 7.42 30.59
N GLY A 169 22.87 8.11 30.74
CA GLY A 169 22.79 9.58 30.79
C GLY A 169 22.98 10.27 29.44
N ALA A 170 22.86 9.55 28.31
CA ALA A 170 22.92 10.15 27.00
C ALA A 170 21.56 10.77 26.59
N ASN A 171 21.61 11.83 25.81
CA ASN A 171 20.42 12.46 25.24
C ASN A 171 19.99 11.73 23.97
N TRP A 172 18.83 11.07 24.01
CA TRP A 172 18.30 10.32 22.84
C TRP A 172 18.09 11.21 21.62
N GLU A 173 17.60 12.44 21.76
CA GLU A 173 17.34 13.34 20.63
C GLU A 173 18.64 13.64 19.86
N MET A 174 19.75 13.82 20.56
CA MET A 174 21.05 14.03 19.94
C MET A 174 21.56 12.78 19.23
N VAL A 175 21.33 11.60 19.80
CA VAL A 175 21.67 10.31 19.18
C VAL A 175 20.82 10.09 17.94
N ALA A 176 19.51 10.32 18.03
CA ALA A 176 18.57 10.21 16.91
C ALA A 176 18.94 11.17 15.77
N HIS A 177 19.35 12.40 16.11
CA HIS A 177 19.83 13.35 15.10
C HIS A 177 21.09 12.84 14.36
N ALA A 178 22.04 12.25 15.08
CA ALA A 178 23.21 11.64 14.45
C ALA A 178 22.83 10.46 13.55
N LEU A 179 21.88 9.62 13.97
CA LEU A 179 21.35 8.52 13.15
C LEU A 179 20.67 9.04 11.87
N ALA A 180 19.89 10.11 11.97
CA ALA A 180 19.22 10.72 10.80
C ALA A 180 20.21 11.27 9.77
N LEU A 181 21.42 11.70 10.17
CA LEU A 181 22.47 12.18 9.29
C LEU A 181 23.29 11.06 8.64
N ASP A 182 23.29 9.84 9.21
CA ASP A 182 23.95 8.69 8.58
C ASP A 182 23.18 8.26 7.32
N LYS A 183 23.83 8.26 6.16
CA LYS A 183 23.21 7.95 4.85
C LYS A 183 22.64 6.53 4.77
N ARG A 184 23.08 5.61 5.62
CA ARG A 184 22.57 4.21 5.69
C ARG A 184 21.24 4.13 6.45
N ILE A 185 20.90 5.15 7.23
CA ILE A 185 19.67 5.24 8.04
C ILE A 185 18.75 6.31 7.45
N GLY A 186 19.21 7.56 7.41
CA GLY A 186 18.54 8.67 6.78
C GLY A 186 17.48 9.36 7.62
N GLY A 187 17.10 10.58 7.20
CA GLY A 187 16.16 11.43 7.92
C GLY A 187 14.70 10.98 7.91
N HIS A 188 14.37 9.93 7.16
CA HIS A 188 13.01 9.35 7.11
C HIS A 188 12.84 8.13 8.02
N ALA A 189 13.89 7.70 8.73
CA ALA A 189 13.83 6.58 9.66
C ALA A 189 12.93 6.89 10.87
N TYR A 190 12.30 5.86 11.41
CA TYR A 190 11.40 5.98 12.58
C TYR A 190 12.22 6.01 13.87
N LEU A 191 12.73 7.20 14.22
CA LEU A 191 13.64 7.43 15.36
C LEU A 191 12.94 7.99 16.61
N THR A 192 11.60 8.05 16.60
CA THR A 192 10.80 8.42 17.76
C THR A 192 10.36 7.16 18.51
N PRO A 193 10.68 6.99 19.80
CA PRO A 193 10.17 5.86 20.58
C PRO A 193 8.65 5.80 20.59
N GLY A 194 8.08 4.61 20.56
CA GLY A 194 6.64 4.43 20.52
C GLY A 194 6.22 2.96 20.51
N ARG A 195 4.93 2.72 20.33
CA ARG A 195 4.35 1.37 20.21
C ARG A 195 3.80 1.20 18.80
N TRP A 196 4.50 0.42 18.00
CA TRP A 196 4.06 0.15 16.63
C TRP A 196 2.79 -0.74 16.59
N GLU A 197 2.58 -1.56 17.63
CA GLU A 197 1.40 -2.44 17.78
C GLU A 197 0.09 -1.64 17.90
N ASP A 198 0.15 -0.40 18.36
CA ASP A 198 -1.02 0.49 18.43
C ASP A 198 -1.48 0.93 17.03
N SER A 199 -0.63 0.76 16.00
CA SER A 199 -1.01 0.93 14.61
C SER A 199 -1.69 -0.34 14.08
N LYS A 200 -3.00 -0.26 13.87
CA LYS A 200 -3.78 -1.39 13.31
C LYS A 200 -3.21 -1.92 11.99
N HIS A 201 -2.62 -1.03 11.17
CA HIS A 201 -2.02 -1.41 9.89
C HIS A 201 -0.72 -2.20 10.05
N LEU A 202 0.16 -1.77 10.96
CA LEU A 202 1.41 -2.49 11.22
C LEU A 202 1.13 -3.82 11.91
N TYR A 203 0.26 -3.84 12.91
CA TYR A 203 -0.10 -5.05 13.64
C TYR A 203 -0.76 -6.10 12.72
N ARG A 204 -1.67 -5.69 11.86
CA ARG A 204 -2.30 -6.55 10.85
C ARG A 204 -1.27 -7.20 9.91
N ASP A 205 -0.29 -6.43 9.46
CA ASP A 205 0.74 -6.95 8.56
C ASP A 205 1.72 -7.87 9.28
N PHE A 206 2.00 -7.60 10.55
CA PHE A 206 2.76 -8.51 11.41
C PHE A 206 2.05 -9.86 11.54
N VAL A 207 0.75 -9.87 11.85
CA VAL A 207 -0.04 -11.12 11.94
C VAL A 207 -0.01 -11.88 10.61
N THR A 208 -0.18 -11.19 9.48
CA THR A 208 -0.09 -11.84 8.17
C THR A 208 1.29 -12.46 7.92
N LEU A 209 2.38 -11.79 8.30
CA LEU A 209 3.72 -12.31 8.15
C LEU A 209 3.94 -13.56 9.01
N GLU A 210 3.48 -13.55 10.27
CA GLU A 210 3.56 -14.72 11.17
C GLU A 210 2.78 -15.92 10.61
N GLU A 211 1.61 -15.69 10.00
CA GLU A 211 0.83 -16.75 9.35
C GLU A 211 1.56 -17.36 8.14
N ILE A 212 2.30 -16.56 7.36
CA ILE A 212 3.09 -17.03 6.21
C ILE A 212 4.31 -17.84 6.66
N CYS A 213 4.90 -17.52 7.81
CA CYS A 213 6.11 -18.14 8.33
C CYS A 213 5.86 -19.46 9.08
N GLN A 214 4.62 -19.85 9.35
CA GLN A 214 4.22 -21.10 9.98
C GLN A 214 4.20 -22.27 9.00
#